data_9eda99785073225366d4b4aea66505a9
#
_entry.id   9eda99785073225366d4b4aea66505a9
#
_cell.length_a   1.000
_cell.length_b   1.000
_cell.length_c   1.000
_cell.angle_alpha   90.00
_cell.angle_beta   90.00
_cell.angle_gamma   90.00
#
_symmetry.space_group_name_H-M   'P 1'
#
loop_
_entity.id
_entity.type
_entity.pdbx_description
1 polymer ?
#
loop_
_entity_poly.entity_id
_entity_poly.type
_entity_poly.pdbx_seq_one_letter_code
_entity_poly.pdbx_strand_id
1 'polypeptide(L)'
;MALPAPPPALVVEAILDTRHPTKTAIAEWAADALDPGDLVERDLRCEFFREAWTECAAHGLPASCVPLEQGGTGDDVITVTLKLEGLGLGCRDNGLGFALASQMLSFQDALVRFGSDAQVDAILRPAIAGDLVGAFAITEPESGSDTYAMATRAERRGEGWLLTGHKAHITLAPVADVAIVFAVTDPDAGRWGISAFVVHTDRPGVECTPTKPKMGLRTTPFGDIVLDGYEAGAGDLLGAEGAGASIFATCMESERGLIMATHLGAAERVLHEAVARANQREQFGQPIGGFQAVSHRLADMAMRHEAARLLLYKAAAAIGTGRRATLPAAMAKLGASEAIAEIALDAARIHGARGYVTSYEVEREVRDALGGLVYSGTSDVQKNLIAALLGVTTGR
;
A
#
# COMPACT_ATOMS: atom_id res chain seq x y z
N MET A 1 -6.84 15.66 9.94
CA MET A 1 -5.65 16.54 9.89
C MET A 1 -4.58 15.83 9.08
N ALA A 2 -3.78 16.50 8.26
CA ALA A 2 -2.68 15.84 7.52
C ALA A 2 -1.58 15.42 8.49
N LEU A 3 -0.78 14.41 8.09
CA LEU A 3 0.43 14.05 8.83
C LEU A 3 1.29 15.30 9.12
N PRO A 4 1.96 15.39 10.28
CA PRO A 4 2.80 16.54 10.62
C PRO A 4 3.88 16.81 9.57
N ALA A 5 4.22 18.08 9.37
CA ALA A 5 5.32 18.44 8.50
C ALA A 5 6.65 17.99 9.12
N PRO A 6 7.52 17.29 8.35
CA PRO A 6 8.80 16.86 8.87
C PRO A 6 9.73 18.07 9.08
N PRO A 7 10.61 18.04 10.06
CA PRO A 7 11.71 19.00 10.17
C PRO A 7 12.56 18.95 8.89
N PRO A 8 12.99 20.11 8.32
CA PRO A 8 13.82 20.11 7.11
C PRO A 8 15.11 19.28 7.22
N ALA A 9 15.75 19.27 8.39
CA ALA A 9 16.93 18.46 8.65
C ALA A 9 16.63 16.96 8.49
N LEU A 10 15.52 16.48 9.03
CA LEU A 10 15.11 15.08 8.92
C LEU A 10 14.90 14.64 7.46
N VAL A 11 14.34 15.51 6.62
CA VAL A 11 14.19 15.22 5.17
C VAL A 11 15.55 15.00 4.52
N VAL A 12 16.52 15.87 4.82
CA VAL A 12 17.88 15.76 4.28
C VAL A 12 18.58 14.51 4.81
N GLU A 13 18.51 14.27 6.12
CA GLU A 13 19.11 13.08 6.76
C GLU A 13 18.51 11.78 6.17
N ALA A 14 17.19 11.69 6.08
CA ALA A 14 16.52 10.52 5.52
C ALA A 14 16.90 10.25 4.05
N ILE A 15 17.18 11.29 3.26
CA ILE A 15 17.62 11.15 1.87
C ILE A 15 19.08 10.70 1.80
N LEU A 16 19.97 11.29 2.61
CA LEU A 16 21.42 11.06 2.52
C LEU A 16 21.88 9.82 3.28
N ASP A 17 21.18 9.45 4.37
CA ASP A 17 21.54 8.29 5.19
C ASP A 17 20.63 7.10 4.91
N THR A 18 21.10 6.20 4.06
CA THR A 18 20.40 4.94 3.76
C THR A 18 20.32 3.99 4.95
N ARG A 19 21.12 4.24 6.02
CA ARG A 19 21.13 3.49 7.28
C ARG A 19 20.53 4.31 8.43
N HIS A 20 19.57 5.17 8.12
CA HIS A 20 18.91 5.98 9.15
C HIS A 20 18.47 5.14 10.35
N PRO A 21 18.73 5.56 11.60
CA PRO A 21 18.48 4.75 12.82
C PRO A 21 17.05 4.21 12.91
N THR A 22 16.05 5.02 12.58
CA THR A 22 14.64 4.59 12.60
C THR A 22 14.39 3.42 11.64
N LYS A 23 14.89 3.51 10.39
CA LYS A 23 14.75 2.44 9.39
C LYS A 23 15.48 1.18 9.86
N THR A 24 16.71 1.32 10.34
CA THR A 24 17.53 0.19 10.81
C THR A 24 16.87 -0.53 11.98
N ALA A 25 16.39 0.21 12.99
CA ALA A 25 15.72 -0.38 14.15
C ALA A 25 14.47 -1.18 13.78
N ILE A 26 13.64 -0.66 12.85
CA ILE A 26 12.47 -1.38 12.37
C ILE A 26 12.87 -2.61 11.55
N ALA A 27 13.93 -2.52 10.73
CA ALA A 27 14.40 -3.66 9.94
C ALA A 27 14.94 -4.80 10.81
N GLU A 28 15.73 -4.47 11.85
CA GLU A 28 16.24 -5.46 12.80
C GLU A 28 15.12 -6.14 13.57
N TRP A 29 14.17 -5.35 14.11
CA TRP A 29 12.99 -5.90 14.78
C TRP A 29 12.14 -6.78 13.84
N ALA A 30 11.85 -6.33 12.62
CA ALA A 30 11.01 -7.06 11.69
C ALA A 30 11.65 -8.38 11.24
N ALA A 31 12.97 -8.41 11.08
CA ALA A 31 13.71 -9.62 10.75
C ALA A 31 13.67 -10.69 11.86
N ASP A 32 13.61 -10.26 13.12
CA ASP A 32 13.56 -11.15 14.29
C ASP A 32 12.12 -11.58 14.62
N ALA A 33 11.15 -10.65 14.56
CA ALA A 33 9.80 -10.87 15.08
C ALA A 33 8.80 -11.38 14.03
N LEU A 34 9.03 -11.14 12.72
CA LEU A 34 8.02 -11.38 11.69
C LEU A 34 8.32 -12.56 10.74
N ASP A 35 9.36 -13.34 10.98
CA ASP A 35 9.71 -14.53 10.17
C ASP A 35 9.58 -15.82 10.98
N PRO A 36 8.40 -16.49 10.95
CA PRO A 36 8.21 -17.78 11.62
C PRO A 36 8.82 -18.96 10.86
N GLY A 37 9.47 -18.75 9.71
CA GLY A 37 10.12 -19.79 8.91
C GLY A 37 9.19 -20.62 8.00
N ASP A 38 7.91 -20.27 7.88
CA ASP A 38 6.89 -20.99 7.09
C ASP A 38 6.33 -20.19 5.91
N LEU A 39 7.00 -19.10 5.53
CA LEU A 39 6.50 -18.14 4.54
C LEU A 39 6.24 -18.78 3.17
N VAL A 40 7.07 -19.75 2.75
CA VAL A 40 6.89 -20.47 1.47
C VAL A 40 5.55 -21.20 1.46
N GLU A 41 5.23 -21.89 2.55
CA GLU A 41 3.98 -22.65 2.71
C GLU A 41 2.77 -21.69 2.76
N ARG A 42 2.86 -20.57 3.46
CA ARG A 42 1.80 -19.57 3.52
C ARG A 42 1.58 -18.87 2.18
N ASP A 43 2.65 -18.55 1.45
CA ASP A 43 2.54 -18.01 0.08
C ASP A 43 1.80 -18.99 -0.84
N LEU A 44 2.14 -20.29 -0.79
CA LEU A 44 1.46 -21.30 -1.59
C LEU A 44 -0.03 -21.47 -1.25
N ARG A 45 -0.40 -21.32 0.02
CA ARG A 45 -1.79 -21.43 0.49
C ARG A 45 -2.57 -20.11 0.42
N CYS A 46 -1.92 -19.00 0.07
CA CYS A 46 -2.50 -17.66 0.14
C CYS A 46 -3.00 -17.32 1.56
N GLU A 47 -2.21 -17.66 2.58
CA GLU A 47 -2.59 -17.58 3.99
C GLU A 47 -2.07 -16.31 4.64
N PHE A 48 -2.99 -15.55 5.25
CA PHE A 48 -2.68 -14.33 5.99
C PHE A 48 -2.13 -14.66 7.37
N PHE A 49 -1.04 -13.99 7.75
CA PHE A 49 -0.41 -14.17 9.06
C PHE A 49 -0.94 -13.17 10.08
N ARG A 50 -2.05 -13.52 10.74
CA ARG A 50 -2.72 -12.64 11.71
C ARG A 50 -1.84 -12.31 12.91
N GLU A 51 -1.02 -13.24 13.37
CA GLU A 51 -0.09 -13.05 14.48
C GLU A 51 0.95 -11.97 14.16
N ALA A 52 1.55 -12.01 12.97
CA ALA A 52 2.49 -10.95 12.54
C ALA A 52 1.79 -9.59 12.37
N TRP A 53 0.53 -9.57 11.95
CA TRP A 53 -0.28 -8.35 11.93
C TRP A 53 -0.44 -7.75 13.32
N THR A 54 -0.79 -8.57 14.31
CA THR A 54 -0.92 -8.16 15.72
C THR A 54 0.43 -7.68 16.28
N GLU A 55 1.53 -8.35 15.92
CA GLU A 55 2.87 -7.96 16.31
C GLU A 55 3.26 -6.58 15.72
N CYS A 56 2.92 -6.33 14.45
CA CYS A 56 3.09 -4.99 13.85
C CYS A 56 2.33 -3.90 14.62
N ALA A 57 1.12 -4.22 15.09
CA ALA A 57 0.30 -3.29 15.87
C ALA A 57 0.89 -3.06 17.28
N ALA A 58 1.34 -4.13 17.94
CA ALA A 58 2.01 -4.05 19.24
C ALA A 58 3.29 -3.20 19.16
N HIS A 59 4.00 -3.25 18.03
CA HIS A 59 5.16 -2.40 17.76
C HIS A 59 4.80 -0.95 17.36
N GLY A 60 3.51 -0.62 17.24
CA GLY A 60 2.99 0.70 16.97
C GLY A 60 3.06 1.15 15.51
N LEU A 61 3.29 0.23 14.54
CA LEU A 61 3.37 0.60 13.12
C LEU A 61 2.07 1.19 12.58
N PRO A 62 0.88 0.60 12.78
CA PRO A 62 -0.38 1.19 12.32
C PRO A 62 -0.69 2.54 12.96
N ALA A 63 -0.22 2.77 14.18
CA ALA A 63 -0.43 4.01 14.91
C ALA A 63 0.43 5.17 14.39
N SER A 64 1.49 4.87 13.63
CA SER A 64 2.50 5.87 13.23
C SER A 64 1.96 6.96 12.31
N CYS A 65 0.95 6.67 11.48
CA CYS A 65 0.32 7.65 10.58
C CYS A 65 -0.89 8.37 11.19
N VAL A 66 -1.16 8.16 12.49
CA VAL A 66 -2.34 8.72 13.18
C VAL A 66 -1.90 9.77 14.19
N PRO A 67 -2.57 10.95 14.25
CA PRO A 67 -2.27 12.00 15.22
C PRO A 67 -2.44 11.56 16.68
N LEU A 68 -1.71 12.20 17.59
CA LEU A 68 -1.76 11.91 19.04
C LEU A 68 -3.19 12.04 19.61
N GLU A 69 -3.93 13.05 19.21
CA GLU A 69 -5.30 13.31 19.67
C GLU A 69 -6.29 12.21 19.26
N GLN A 70 -5.98 11.47 18.21
CA GLN A 70 -6.78 10.33 17.73
C GLN A 70 -6.22 8.96 18.20
N GLY A 71 -5.19 8.97 19.05
CA GLY A 71 -4.63 7.78 19.67
C GLY A 71 -3.42 7.17 18.96
N GLY A 72 -2.88 7.86 17.94
CA GLY A 72 -1.67 7.45 17.26
C GLY A 72 -0.39 7.94 17.94
N THR A 73 0.75 7.76 17.26
CA THR A 73 2.07 8.26 17.73
C THR A 73 2.39 9.66 17.22
N GLY A 74 1.63 10.18 16.24
CA GLY A 74 1.83 11.51 15.69
C GLY A 74 3.16 11.68 14.94
N ASP A 75 3.69 10.61 14.36
CA ASP A 75 4.91 10.69 13.58
C ASP A 75 4.73 11.56 12.33
N ASP A 76 5.78 12.26 11.95
CA ASP A 76 5.78 12.94 10.66
C ASP A 76 5.89 11.96 9.49
N VAL A 77 5.54 12.42 8.29
CA VAL A 77 5.47 11.58 7.10
C VAL A 77 6.81 10.95 6.72
N ILE A 78 7.94 11.59 7.00
CA ILE A 78 9.28 11.03 6.73
C ILE A 78 9.57 9.88 7.70
N THR A 79 9.23 10.05 8.97
CA THR A 79 9.35 8.99 9.99
C THR A 79 8.48 7.79 9.63
N VAL A 80 7.22 8.00 9.20
CA VAL A 80 6.35 6.93 8.69
C VAL A 80 7.00 6.23 7.48
N THR A 81 7.55 6.99 6.54
CA THR A 81 8.22 6.44 5.35
C THR A 81 9.42 5.57 5.72
N LEU A 82 10.26 6.05 6.65
CA LEU A 82 11.42 5.30 7.16
C LEU A 82 11.00 3.99 7.86
N LYS A 83 9.92 4.02 8.64
CA LYS A 83 9.37 2.83 9.28
C LYS A 83 8.86 1.81 8.26
N LEU A 84 8.12 2.23 7.24
CA LEU A 84 7.64 1.35 6.17
C LEU A 84 8.80 0.80 5.31
N GLU A 85 9.81 1.62 4.99
CA GLU A 85 11.02 1.16 4.30
C GLU A 85 11.78 0.13 5.17
N GLY A 86 11.93 0.39 6.46
CA GLY A 86 12.53 -0.54 7.42
C GLY A 86 11.77 -1.85 7.52
N LEU A 87 10.44 -1.80 7.56
CA LEU A 87 9.59 -3.00 7.56
C LEU A 87 9.88 -3.87 6.33
N GLY A 88 9.90 -3.28 5.14
CA GLY A 88 10.18 -4.03 3.90
C GLY A 88 11.61 -4.57 3.82
N LEU A 89 12.58 -3.87 4.43
CA LEU A 89 13.97 -4.33 4.49
C LEU A 89 14.11 -5.57 5.40
N GLY A 90 13.45 -5.59 6.56
CA GLY A 90 13.55 -6.67 7.54
C GLY A 90 12.57 -7.82 7.31
N CYS A 91 11.32 -7.53 7.01
CA CYS A 91 10.26 -8.53 6.81
C CYS A 91 10.34 -9.15 5.41
N ARG A 92 10.41 -10.48 5.34
CA ARG A 92 10.43 -11.22 4.06
C ARG A 92 9.03 -11.40 3.47
N ASP A 93 7.97 -11.21 4.26
CA ASP A 93 6.59 -11.27 3.81
C ASP A 93 6.15 -9.91 3.23
N ASN A 94 6.40 -9.71 1.93
CA ASN A 94 6.00 -8.48 1.23
C ASN A 94 4.48 -8.28 1.25
N GLY A 95 3.71 -9.38 1.32
CA GLY A 95 2.25 -9.33 1.39
C GLY A 95 1.77 -8.74 2.71
N LEU A 96 2.40 -9.08 3.84
CA LEU A 96 2.10 -8.46 5.14
C LEU A 96 2.41 -6.96 5.10
N GLY A 97 3.61 -6.60 4.59
CA GLY A 97 4.01 -5.19 4.48
C GLY A 97 3.06 -4.37 3.61
N PHE A 98 2.62 -4.92 2.47
CA PHE A 98 1.65 -4.28 1.59
C PHE A 98 0.26 -4.15 2.23
N ALA A 99 -0.23 -5.20 2.89
CA ALA A 99 -1.52 -5.19 3.60
C ALA A 99 -1.57 -4.10 4.67
N LEU A 100 -0.50 -4.01 5.47
CA LEU A 100 -0.37 -2.99 6.52
C LEU A 100 -0.33 -1.57 5.93
N ALA A 101 0.52 -1.34 4.92
CA ALA A 101 0.62 -0.05 4.25
C ALA A 101 -0.71 0.36 3.59
N SER A 102 -1.44 -0.58 2.98
CA SER A 102 -2.76 -0.33 2.40
C SER A 102 -3.77 0.13 3.45
N GLN A 103 -3.86 -0.56 4.61
CA GLN A 103 -4.73 -0.12 5.69
C GLN A 103 -4.34 1.26 6.21
N MET A 104 -3.05 1.50 6.48
CA MET A 104 -2.55 2.76 7.03
C MET A 104 -2.82 3.95 6.11
N LEU A 105 -2.51 3.81 4.82
CA LEU A 105 -2.44 4.93 3.87
C LEU A 105 -3.75 5.21 3.14
N SER A 106 -4.74 4.30 3.23
CA SER A 106 -6.06 4.47 2.61
C SER A 106 -7.16 4.47 3.65
N PHE A 107 -7.38 3.34 4.33
CA PHE A 107 -8.49 3.17 5.27
C PHE A 107 -8.33 4.07 6.50
N GLN A 108 -7.18 4.03 7.17
CA GLN A 108 -6.93 4.86 8.35
C GLN A 108 -6.82 6.35 7.98
N ASP A 109 -6.15 6.69 6.85
CA ASP A 109 -6.04 8.09 6.39
C ASP A 109 -7.42 8.72 6.12
N ALA A 110 -8.38 7.93 5.60
CA ALA A 110 -9.75 8.38 5.40
C ALA A 110 -10.46 8.69 6.73
N LEU A 111 -10.31 7.82 7.73
CA LEU A 111 -10.89 8.03 9.07
C LEU A 111 -10.23 9.18 9.81
N VAL A 112 -8.90 9.30 9.74
CA VAL A 112 -8.15 10.42 10.34
C VAL A 112 -8.62 11.77 9.82
N ARG A 113 -8.92 11.86 8.53
CA ARG A 113 -9.24 13.15 7.87
C ARG A 113 -10.72 13.48 7.87
N PHE A 114 -11.57 12.49 7.77
CA PHE A 114 -13.00 12.65 7.48
C PHE A 114 -13.91 11.93 8.47
N GLY A 115 -13.36 11.10 9.34
CA GLY A 115 -14.13 10.42 10.38
C GLY A 115 -14.69 11.36 11.42
N SER A 116 -15.90 11.08 11.90
CA SER A 116 -16.46 11.69 13.12
C SER A 116 -15.73 11.16 14.35
N ASP A 117 -15.83 11.87 15.48
CA ASP A 117 -15.25 11.41 16.75
C ASP A 117 -15.73 9.99 17.11
N ALA A 118 -17.00 9.69 16.87
CA ALA A 118 -17.57 8.36 17.09
C ALA A 118 -16.95 7.29 16.20
N GLN A 119 -16.67 7.59 14.92
CA GLN A 119 -15.99 6.69 13.99
C GLN A 119 -14.50 6.53 14.36
N VAL A 120 -13.85 7.58 14.80
CA VAL A 120 -12.48 7.52 15.32
C VAL A 120 -12.41 6.58 16.52
N ASP A 121 -13.29 6.76 17.51
CA ASP A 121 -13.28 5.94 18.73
C ASP A 121 -13.66 4.47 18.46
N ALA A 122 -14.68 4.24 17.62
CA ALA A 122 -15.20 2.89 17.39
C ALA A 122 -14.41 2.08 16.35
N ILE A 123 -13.66 2.73 15.44
CA ILE A 123 -13.06 2.07 14.29
C ILE A 123 -11.56 2.34 14.20
N LEU A 124 -11.14 3.62 14.19
CA LEU A 124 -9.74 3.96 14.01
C LEU A 124 -8.87 3.46 15.18
N ARG A 125 -9.31 3.67 16.43
CA ARG A 125 -8.57 3.20 17.62
C ARG A 125 -8.39 1.68 17.67
N PRO A 126 -9.42 0.84 17.43
CA PRO A 126 -9.24 -0.61 17.30
C PRO A 126 -8.38 -1.01 16.10
N ALA A 127 -8.45 -0.27 14.97
CA ALA A 127 -7.63 -0.55 13.80
C ALA A 127 -6.13 -0.33 14.06
N ILE A 128 -5.75 0.74 14.76
CA ILE A 128 -4.34 0.99 15.13
C ILE A 128 -3.84 0.06 16.22
N ALA A 129 -4.74 -0.48 17.05
CA ALA A 129 -4.41 -1.51 18.04
C ALA A 129 -4.25 -2.92 17.42
N GLY A 130 -4.62 -3.10 16.14
CA GLY A 130 -4.55 -4.38 15.45
C GLY A 130 -5.77 -5.29 15.71
N ASP A 131 -6.75 -4.82 16.49
CA ASP A 131 -7.96 -5.57 16.83
C ASP A 131 -8.94 -5.61 15.64
N LEU A 132 -8.91 -4.58 14.79
CA LEU A 132 -9.78 -4.41 13.63
C LEU A 132 -8.96 -4.34 12.34
N VAL A 133 -9.41 -5.07 11.32
CA VAL A 133 -8.89 -4.97 9.95
C VAL A 133 -9.85 -4.14 9.10
N GLY A 134 -9.32 -3.14 8.43
CA GLY A 134 -10.08 -2.24 7.56
C GLY A 134 -9.75 -2.41 6.09
N ALA A 135 -10.76 -2.35 5.23
CA ALA A 135 -10.62 -2.35 3.78
C ALA A 135 -11.06 -1.03 3.15
N PHE A 136 -10.49 -0.70 1.96
CA PHE A 136 -10.84 0.50 1.21
C PHE A 136 -11.37 0.11 -0.18
N ALA A 137 -12.68 0.24 -0.39
CA ALA A 137 -13.40 -0.43 -1.47
C ALA A 137 -14.02 0.56 -2.47
N ILE A 138 -13.30 0.83 -3.56
CA ILE A 138 -13.81 1.69 -4.64
C ILE A 138 -13.98 0.93 -5.95
N THR A 139 -13.03 0.05 -6.32
CA THR A 139 -12.97 -0.68 -7.58
C THR A 139 -14.17 -1.63 -7.74
N GLU A 140 -14.69 -1.74 -8.96
CA GLU A 140 -15.77 -2.66 -9.34
C GLU A 140 -15.34 -3.52 -10.53
N PRO A 141 -16.05 -4.62 -10.85
CA PRO A 141 -15.68 -5.48 -11.99
C PRO A 141 -15.52 -4.72 -13.30
N GLU A 142 -16.39 -3.73 -13.58
CA GLU A 142 -16.40 -2.95 -14.82
C GLU A 142 -15.79 -1.54 -14.65
N SER A 143 -15.35 -1.15 -13.45
CA SER A 143 -14.87 0.19 -13.14
C SER A 143 -13.61 0.13 -12.26
N GLY A 144 -12.45 0.03 -12.91
CA GLY A 144 -11.12 0.04 -12.25
C GLY A 144 -10.42 1.38 -12.42
N SER A 145 -9.80 1.63 -13.59
CA SER A 145 -9.11 2.89 -13.87
C SER A 145 -10.06 4.09 -13.99
N ASP A 146 -11.28 3.86 -14.48
CA ASP A 146 -12.37 4.84 -14.48
C ASP A 146 -13.22 4.67 -13.22
N THR A 147 -12.63 5.01 -12.07
CA THR A 147 -13.24 4.80 -10.75
C THR A 147 -14.56 5.54 -10.55
N TYR A 148 -14.79 6.64 -11.27
CA TYR A 148 -16.02 7.44 -11.12
C TYR A 148 -17.19 6.90 -11.96
N ALA A 149 -16.96 5.90 -12.83
CA ALA A 149 -18.00 5.18 -13.56
C ALA A 149 -18.61 4.01 -12.75
N MET A 150 -18.45 4.03 -11.41
CA MET A 150 -18.95 2.97 -10.54
C MET A 150 -20.46 2.79 -10.63
N ALA A 151 -20.90 1.53 -10.46
CA ALA A 151 -22.30 1.14 -10.49
C ALA A 151 -22.95 0.99 -9.11
N THR A 152 -22.18 0.82 -8.04
CA THR A 152 -22.69 0.74 -6.66
C THR A 152 -23.53 1.95 -6.32
N ARG A 153 -24.74 1.73 -5.78
CA ARG A 153 -25.71 2.76 -5.43
C ARG A 153 -25.97 2.79 -3.94
N ALA A 154 -26.27 3.97 -3.43
CA ALA A 154 -26.76 4.20 -2.08
C ALA A 154 -28.09 4.99 -2.21
N GLU A 155 -29.21 4.27 -2.12
CA GLU A 155 -30.53 4.87 -2.22
C GLU A 155 -31.01 5.38 -0.85
N ARG A 156 -31.56 6.59 -0.80
CA ARG A 156 -32.03 7.18 0.45
C ARG A 156 -33.18 6.38 1.05
N ARG A 157 -33.05 6.03 2.32
CA ARG A 157 -34.06 5.33 3.13
C ARG A 157 -34.25 6.01 4.48
N GLY A 158 -35.27 6.82 4.62
CA GLY A 158 -35.46 7.63 5.84
C GLY A 158 -34.27 8.53 6.10
N GLU A 159 -33.62 8.38 7.25
CA GLU A 159 -32.40 9.14 7.61
C GLU A 159 -31.10 8.42 7.17
N GLY A 160 -31.19 7.19 6.65
CA GLY A 160 -30.07 6.40 6.18
C GLY A 160 -30.12 6.10 4.69
N TRP A 161 -29.40 5.04 4.29
CA TRP A 161 -29.27 4.60 2.90
C TRP A 161 -29.36 3.09 2.79
N LEU A 162 -29.80 2.61 1.65
CA LEU A 162 -29.73 1.22 1.23
C LEU A 162 -28.64 1.08 0.16
N LEU A 163 -27.57 0.32 0.46
CA LEU A 163 -26.45 0.13 -0.44
C LEU A 163 -26.62 -1.17 -1.21
N THR A 164 -26.42 -1.09 -2.53
CA THR A 164 -26.43 -2.26 -3.43
C THR A 164 -25.32 -2.11 -4.47
N GLY A 165 -24.51 -3.15 -4.63
CA GLY A 165 -23.41 -3.14 -5.60
C GLY A 165 -22.36 -4.22 -5.35
N HIS A 166 -21.29 -4.18 -6.14
CA HIS A 166 -20.22 -5.17 -6.11
C HIS A 166 -18.86 -4.48 -6.19
N LYS A 167 -18.12 -4.48 -5.10
CA LYS A 167 -16.73 -4.01 -5.05
C LYS A 167 -15.80 -5.19 -5.30
N ALA A 168 -14.91 -5.07 -6.28
CA ALA A 168 -14.03 -6.13 -6.72
C ALA A 168 -12.56 -5.78 -6.49
N HIS A 169 -11.73 -6.81 -6.33
CA HIS A 169 -10.29 -6.64 -6.19
C HIS A 169 -9.87 -5.82 -4.98
N ILE A 170 -10.54 -6.03 -3.84
CA ILE A 170 -10.33 -5.27 -2.62
C ILE A 170 -9.31 -5.98 -1.72
N THR A 171 -8.24 -5.27 -1.43
CA THR A 171 -7.23 -5.67 -0.45
C THR A 171 -7.86 -5.77 0.93
N LEU A 172 -7.55 -6.84 1.66
CA LEU A 172 -8.06 -7.17 2.99
C LEU A 172 -9.55 -7.54 3.06
N ALA A 173 -10.36 -7.42 2.00
CA ALA A 173 -11.80 -7.73 2.05
C ALA A 173 -12.14 -9.07 2.72
N PRO A 174 -11.44 -10.20 2.46
CA PRO A 174 -11.78 -11.49 3.08
C PRO A 174 -11.66 -11.55 4.60
N VAL A 175 -10.92 -10.64 5.21
CA VAL A 175 -10.64 -10.58 6.64
C VAL A 175 -11.03 -9.24 7.28
N ALA A 176 -11.68 -8.37 6.50
CA ALA A 176 -12.07 -7.05 6.96
C ALA A 176 -13.24 -7.13 7.95
N ASP A 177 -13.11 -6.45 9.09
CA ASP A 177 -14.20 -6.20 10.03
C ASP A 177 -15.06 -4.99 9.57
N VAL A 178 -14.40 -4.03 8.90
CA VAL A 178 -15.03 -2.81 8.39
C VAL A 178 -14.43 -2.44 7.03
N ALA A 179 -15.27 -1.95 6.12
CA ALA A 179 -14.82 -1.40 4.84
C ALA A 179 -15.30 0.04 4.64
N ILE A 180 -14.45 0.90 4.09
CA ILE A 180 -14.91 2.17 3.51
C ILE A 180 -15.33 1.89 2.08
N VAL A 181 -16.62 2.04 1.79
CA VAL A 181 -17.24 1.76 0.50
C VAL A 181 -17.71 3.03 -0.16
N PHE A 182 -17.36 3.23 -1.42
CA PHE A 182 -17.82 4.35 -2.23
C PHE A 182 -19.05 3.94 -3.05
N ALA A 183 -20.11 4.75 -2.99
CA ALA A 183 -21.36 4.51 -3.71
C ALA A 183 -21.95 5.81 -4.25
N VAL A 184 -22.72 5.70 -5.34
CA VAL A 184 -23.43 6.84 -5.94
C VAL A 184 -24.69 7.12 -5.14
N THR A 185 -24.79 8.29 -4.54
CA THR A 185 -25.98 8.82 -3.84
C THR A 185 -26.82 9.73 -4.73
N ASP A 186 -26.19 10.41 -5.73
CA ASP A 186 -26.86 11.26 -6.71
C ASP A 186 -26.26 11.01 -8.11
N PRO A 187 -26.98 10.26 -8.98
CA PRO A 187 -26.48 9.94 -10.31
C PRO A 187 -26.37 11.15 -11.25
N ASP A 188 -27.12 12.23 -10.99
CA ASP A 188 -27.13 13.41 -11.84
C ASP A 188 -25.99 14.39 -11.54
N ALA A 189 -25.36 14.28 -10.35
CA ALA A 189 -24.26 15.13 -9.92
C ALA A 189 -22.87 14.63 -10.40
N GLY A 190 -22.80 13.55 -11.18
CA GLY A 190 -21.55 12.94 -11.66
C GLY A 190 -20.63 12.56 -10.48
N ARG A 191 -19.34 12.94 -10.54
CA ARG A 191 -18.40 12.61 -9.45
C ARG A 191 -18.76 13.23 -8.10
N TRP A 192 -19.53 14.30 -8.08
CA TRP A 192 -19.98 14.96 -6.86
C TRP A 192 -21.21 14.28 -6.24
N GLY A 193 -21.80 13.31 -6.94
CA GLY A 193 -22.84 12.43 -6.43
C GLY A 193 -22.32 11.15 -5.78
N ILE A 194 -21.01 11.02 -5.57
CA ILE A 194 -20.41 9.87 -4.88
C ILE A 194 -20.22 10.19 -3.41
N SER A 195 -20.62 9.27 -2.54
CA SER A 195 -20.43 9.33 -1.09
C SER A 195 -19.59 8.16 -0.61
N ALA A 196 -19.00 8.28 0.57
CA ALA A 196 -18.24 7.20 1.22
C ALA A 196 -18.98 6.73 2.47
N PHE A 197 -19.04 5.43 2.67
CA PHE A 197 -19.75 4.80 3.78
C PHE A 197 -18.84 3.85 4.54
N VAL A 198 -18.99 3.82 5.84
CA VAL A 198 -18.45 2.79 6.72
C VAL A 198 -19.39 1.59 6.69
N VAL A 199 -18.92 0.46 6.21
CA VAL A 199 -19.68 -0.79 6.09
C VAL A 199 -19.09 -1.81 7.05
N HIS A 200 -19.86 -2.25 8.02
CA HIS A 200 -19.50 -3.34 8.94
C HIS A 200 -19.79 -4.68 8.29
N THR A 201 -18.79 -5.52 8.16
CA THR A 201 -18.87 -6.78 7.39
C THR A 201 -19.65 -7.89 8.07
N ASP A 202 -19.92 -7.74 9.37
CA ASP A 202 -20.74 -8.65 10.19
C ASP A 202 -22.24 -8.36 10.14
N ARG A 203 -22.67 -7.26 9.49
CA ARG A 203 -24.09 -6.88 9.38
C ARG A 203 -24.75 -7.56 8.17
N PRO A 204 -26.10 -7.74 8.20
CA PRO A 204 -26.85 -8.24 7.04
C PRO A 204 -26.68 -7.36 5.78
N GLY A 205 -26.77 -8.00 4.61
CA GLY A 205 -26.69 -7.28 3.34
C GLY A 205 -25.28 -7.04 2.82
N VAL A 206 -24.25 -7.61 3.45
CA VAL A 206 -22.87 -7.59 2.97
C VAL A 206 -22.28 -9.00 2.99
N GLU A 207 -21.52 -9.32 1.94
CA GLU A 207 -20.76 -10.56 1.84
C GLU A 207 -19.34 -10.23 1.36
N CYS A 208 -18.34 -10.71 2.11
CA CYS A 208 -16.95 -10.70 1.70
C CYS A 208 -16.57 -12.06 1.11
N THR A 209 -16.07 -12.08 -0.13
CA THR A 209 -15.69 -13.34 -0.77
C THR A 209 -14.41 -13.91 -0.17
N PRO A 210 -14.17 -15.23 -0.26
CA PRO A 210 -12.88 -15.83 0.08
C PRO A 210 -11.72 -15.22 -0.71
N THR A 211 -10.50 -15.35 -0.17
CA THR A 211 -9.28 -14.86 -0.82
C THR A 211 -9.11 -15.44 -2.21
N LYS A 212 -8.96 -14.56 -3.21
CA LYS A 212 -8.67 -14.94 -4.59
C LYS A 212 -7.19 -15.28 -4.75
N PRO A 213 -6.84 -16.38 -5.44
CA PRO A 213 -5.44 -16.65 -5.80
C PRO A 213 -4.87 -15.52 -6.65
N LYS A 214 -3.65 -15.08 -6.30
CA LYS A 214 -2.92 -14.03 -7.02
C LYS A 214 -1.56 -14.54 -7.49
N MET A 215 -0.95 -13.83 -8.43
CA MET A 215 0.42 -14.09 -8.87
C MET A 215 1.43 -13.87 -7.73
N GLY A 216 1.37 -12.70 -7.08
CA GLY A 216 2.22 -12.28 -5.99
C GLY A 216 1.43 -11.65 -4.84
N LEU A 217 2.14 -11.24 -3.78
CA LEU A 217 1.54 -10.73 -2.53
C LEU A 217 0.47 -11.69 -2.00
N ARG A 218 0.72 -12.99 -2.11
CA ARG A 218 -0.30 -14.02 -1.90
C ARG A 218 -0.78 -14.09 -0.46
N THR A 219 0.07 -13.76 0.50
CA THR A 219 -0.25 -13.67 1.92
C THR A 219 -1.15 -12.47 2.27
N THR A 220 -1.28 -11.48 1.37
CA THR A 220 -2.29 -10.42 1.52
C THR A 220 -3.66 -10.96 1.13
N PRO A 221 -4.68 -10.94 2.02
CA PRO A 221 -6.05 -11.26 1.67
C PRO A 221 -6.57 -10.33 0.56
N PHE A 222 -7.30 -10.88 -0.41
CA PHE A 222 -7.74 -10.15 -1.58
C PHE A 222 -9.02 -10.76 -2.13
N GLY A 223 -10.11 -10.00 -2.13
CA GLY A 223 -11.42 -10.51 -2.49
C GLY A 223 -12.36 -9.43 -2.96
N ASP A 224 -13.65 -9.74 -2.94
CA ASP A 224 -14.72 -8.81 -3.29
C ASP A 224 -15.61 -8.55 -2.08
N ILE A 225 -16.34 -7.43 -2.13
CA ILE A 225 -17.40 -7.06 -1.19
C ILE A 225 -18.68 -6.88 -2.00
N VAL A 226 -19.64 -7.74 -1.74
CA VAL A 226 -20.97 -7.70 -2.38
C VAL A 226 -21.95 -7.08 -1.39
N LEU A 227 -22.68 -6.09 -1.85
CA LEU A 227 -23.72 -5.39 -1.10
C LEU A 227 -25.08 -5.71 -1.73
N ASP A 228 -25.96 -6.34 -0.96
CA ASP A 228 -27.32 -6.68 -1.35
C ASP A 228 -28.31 -6.15 -0.32
N GLY A 229 -28.63 -4.85 -0.46
CA GLY A 229 -29.53 -4.18 0.47
C GLY A 229 -28.93 -3.93 1.85
N TYR A 230 -27.63 -3.61 1.92
CA TYR A 230 -27.00 -3.20 3.19
C TYR A 230 -27.60 -1.89 3.71
N GLU A 231 -28.12 -1.90 4.92
CA GLU A 231 -28.67 -0.71 5.57
C GLU A 231 -27.59 0.10 6.29
N ALA A 232 -27.24 1.25 5.71
CA ALA A 232 -26.35 2.23 6.32
C ALA A 232 -27.14 3.31 7.03
N GLY A 233 -26.85 3.53 8.31
CA GLY A 233 -27.41 4.64 9.09
C GLY A 233 -26.72 5.97 8.80
N ALA A 234 -27.25 7.06 9.36
CA ALA A 234 -26.63 8.39 9.25
C ALA A 234 -25.19 8.42 9.82
N GLY A 235 -24.92 7.65 10.87
CA GLY A 235 -23.59 7.52 11.48
C GLY A 235 -22.58 6.73 10.65
N ASP A 236 -23.02 5.99 9.63
CA ASP A 236 -22.16 5.22 8.74
C ASP A 236 -21.64 6.06 7.54
N LEU A 237 -22.17 7.27 7.33
CA LEU A 237 -21.63 8.20 6.32
C LEU A 237 -20.26 8.73 6.77
N LEU A 238 -19.24 8.58 5.92
CA LEU A 238 -17.91 9.13 6.16
C LEU A 238 -17.82 10.54 5.54
N GLY A 239 -17.59 11.53 6.36
CA GLY A 239 -17.58 12.93 5.95
C GLY A 239 -18.99 13.43 5.60
N ALA A 240 -19.14 14.07 4.43
CA ALA A 240 -20.42 14.62 3.96
C ALA A 240 -20.95 13.85 2.74
N GLU A 241 -22.25 13.86 2.53
CA GLU A 241 -22.88 13.35 1.30
C GLU A 241 -22.31 14.10 0.09
N GLY A 242 -21.97 13.36 -0.98
CA GLY A 242 -21.32 13.90 -2.18
C GLY A 242 -19.81 14.16 -2.05
N ALA A 243 -19.20 13.93 -0.88
CA ALA A 243 -17.77 14.16 -0.66
C ALA A 243 -16.87 13.00 -1.11
N GLY A 244 -17.42 11.86 -1.56
CA GLY A 244 -16.67 10.62 -1.83
C GLY A 244 -15.53 10.81 -2.82
N ALA A 245 -15.73 11.56 -3.90
CA ALA A 245 -14.65 11.82 -4.88
C ALA A 245 -13.49 12.62 -4.26
N SER A 246 -13.77 13.55 -3.36
CA SER A 246 -12.75 14.35 -2.65
C SER A 246 -12.01 13.50 -1.61
N ILE A 247 -12.72 12.66 -0.88
CA ILE A 247 -12.16 11.70 0.09
C ILE A 247 -11.20 10.76 -0.64
N PHE A 248 -11.66 10.12 -1.72
CA PHE A 248 -10.84 9.25 -2.54
C PHE A 248 -9.58 9.93 -3.08
N ALA A 249 -9.73 11.11 -3.69
CA ALA A 249 -8.60 11.84 -4.25
C ALA A 249 -7.55 12.20 -3.19
N THR A 250 -7.98 12.56 -1.98
CA THR A 250 -7.10 12.91 -0.86
C THR A 250 -6.34 11.70 -0.35
N CYS A 251 -7.02 10.57 -0.11
CA CYS A 251 -6.37 9.32 0.34
C CYS A 251 -5.41 8.77 -0.71
N MET A 252 -5.74 8.90 -2.00
CA MET A 252 -4.86 8.48 -3.09
C MET A 252 -3.57 9.31 -3.20
N GLU A 253 -3.51 10.53 -2.70
CA GLU A 253 -2.24 11.26 -2.62
C GLU A 253 -1.30 10.61 -1.60
N SER A 254 -1.78 10.29 -0.41
CA SER A 254 -1.02 9.60 0.64
C SER A 254 -0.62 8.21 0.18
N GLU A 255 -1.56 7.43 -0.32
CA GLU A 255 -1.30 6.06 -0.77
C GLU A 255 -0.28 6.02 -1.91
N ARG A 256 -0.50 6.73 -3.02
CA ARG A 256 0.44 6.74 -4.16
C ARG A 256 1.82 7.26 -3.78
N GLY A 257 1.89 8.20 -2.85
CA GLY A 257 3.15 8.77 -2.39
C GLY A 257 3.99 7.81 -1.56
N LEU A 258 3.37 6.90 -0.81
CA LEU A 258 4.06 6.13 0.23
C LEU A 258 3.91 4.60 0.12
N ILE A 259 2.92 4.06 -0.63
CA ILE A 259 2.62 2.63 -0.68
C ILE A 259 3.81 1.78 -1.14
N MET A 260 4.72 2.36 -1.94
CA MET A 260 5.91 1.68 -2.41
C MET A 260 7.05 1.64 -1.38
N ALA A 261 6.90 2.25 -0.19
CA ALA A 261 7.98 2.30 0.80
C ALA A 261 8.40 0.92 1.31
N THR A 262 7.45 0.03 1.59
CA THR A 262 7.75 -1.35 2.00
C THR A 262 8.45 -2.13 0.89
N HIS A 263 7.99 -1.97 -0.36
CA HIS A 263 8.61 -2.62 -1.51
C HIS A 263 10.00 -2.05 -1.83
N LEU A 264 10.24 -0.77 -1.52
CA LEU A 264 11.57 -0.16 -1.66
C LEU A 264 12.57 -0.80 -0.68
N GLY A 265 12.16 -1.00 0.58
CA GLY A 265 12.96 -1.75 1.56
C GLY A 265 13.21 -3.19 1.14
N ALA A 266 12.21 -3.88 0.60
CA ALA A 266 12.36 -5.22 0.04
C ALA A 266 13.35 -5.24 -1.15
N ALA A 267 13.29 -4.25 -2.04
CA ALA A 267 14.22 -4.13 -3.16
C ALA A 267 15.67 -3.90 -2.71
N GLU A 268 15.89 -3.18 -1.61
CA GLU A 268 17.21 -3.04 -0.98
C GLU A 268 17.74 -4.37 -0.46
N ARG A 269 16.91 -5.14 0.24
CA ARG A 269 17.25 -6.51 0.68
C ARG A 269 17.62 -7.40 -0.50
N VAL A 270 16.80 -7.40 -1.55
CA VAL A 270 17.02 -8.17 -2.77
C VAL A 270 18.34 -7.78 -3.46
N LEU A 271 18.67 -6.49 -3.51
CA LEU A 271 19.95 -6.01 -4.03
C LEU A 271 21.12 -6.52 -3.19
N HIS A 272 21.04 -6.46 -1.86
CA HIS A 272 22.08 -6.96 -0.96
C HIS A 272 22.30 -8.49 -1.13
N GLU A 273 21.21 -9.26 -1.24
CA GLU A 273 21.26 -10.71 -1.49
C GLU A 273 21.90 -11.03 -2.86
N ALA A 274 21.56 -10.25 -3.91
CA ALA A 274 22.16 -10.40 -5.23
C ALA A 274 23.67 -10.09 -5.23
N VAL A 275 24.11 -9.06 -4.50
CA VAL A 275 25.53 -8.72 -4.30
C VAL A 275 26.25 -9.85 -3.57
N ALA A 276 25.68 -10.35 -2.47
CA ALA A 276 26.26 -11.47 -1.72
C ALA A 276 26.37 -12.70 -2.61
N ARG A 277 25.34 -13.02 -3.39
CA ARG A 277 25.34 -14.12 -4.36
C ARG A 277 26.45 -13.98 -5.40
N ALA A 278 26.61 -12.78 -5.96
CA ALA A 278 27.60 -12.50 -6.99
C ALA A 278 29.05 -12.68 -6.49
N ASN A 279 29.29 -12.39 -5.22
CA ASN A 279 30.60 -12.54 -4.58
C ASN A 279 30.89 -13.99 -4.14
N GLN A 280 29.87 -14.76 -3.77
CA GLN A 280 30.04 -16.11 -3.24
C GLN A 280 30.02 -17.21 -4.33
N ARG A 281 29.25 -17.00 -5.41
CA ARG A 281 29.10 -18.00 -6.46
C ARG A 281 30.26 -17.93 -7.45
N GLU A 282 30.99 -19.00 -7.59
CA GLU A 282 32.08 -19.13 -8.57
C GLU A 282 31.64 -19.91 -9.83
N GLN A 283 32.04 -19.41 -10.97
CA GLN A 283 31.99 -20.07 -12.26
C GLN A 283 33.20 -19.64 -13.11
N PHE A 284 33.69 -20.54 -13.96
CA PHE A 284 34.88 -20.30 -14.80
C PHE A 284 36.09 -19.82 -13.99
N GLY A 285 36.24 -20.35 -12.76
CA GLY A 285 37.39 -20.09 -11.90
C GLY A 285 37.40 -18.74 -11.15
N GLN A 286 36.29 -18.04 -11.13
CA GLN A 286 36.15 -16.76 -10.38
C GLN A 286 34.72 -16.53 -9.89
N PRO A 287 34.50 -15.63 -8.90
CA PRO A 287 33.19 -15.16 -8.51
C PRO A 287 32.43 -14.57 -9.71
N ILE A 288 31.13 -14.85 -9.80
CA ILE A 288 30.33 -14.37 -10.95
C ILE A 288 30.25 -12.86 -11.03
N GLY A 289 30.43 -12.13 -9.92
CA GLY A 289 30.54 -10.67 -9.88
C GLY A 289 31.72 -10.11 -10.67
N GLY A 290 32.76 -10.93 -10.96
CA GLY A 290 33.88 -10.54 -11.81
C GLY A 290 33.53 -10.42 -13.30
N PHE A 291 32.39 -10.95 -13.73
CA PHE A 291 31.90 -10.79 -15.11
C PHE A 291 31.13 -9.50 -15.26
N GLN A 292 31.51 -8.67 -16.25
CA GLN A 292 30.85 -7.35 -16.47
C GLN A 292 29.34 -7.45 -16.65
N ALA A 293 28.84 -8.52 -17.29
CA ALA A 293 27.40 -8.76 -17.45
C ALA A 293 26.66 -8.90 -16.11
N VAL A 294 27.34 -9.28 -15.02
CA VAL A 294 26.78 -9.37 -13.66
C VAL A 294 27.01 -8.07 -12.91
N SER A 295 28.26 -7.56 -12.89
CA SER A 295 28.59 -6.33 -12.15
C SER A 295 27.86 -5.10 -12.67
N HIS A 296 27.69 -4.95 -13.99
CA HIS A 296 26.91 -3.86 -14.58
C HIS A 296 25.42 -3.95 -14.18
N ARG A 297 24.85 -5.16 -14.16
CA ARG A 297 23.47 -5.38 -13.70
C ARG A 297 23.27 -4.96 -12.25
N LEU A 298 24.21 -5.30 -11.34
CA LEU A 298 24.17 -4.85 -9.97
C LEU A 298 24.28 -3.32 -9.84
N ALA A 299 25.11 -2.69 -10.69
CA ALA A 299 25.19 -1.24 -10.73
C ALA A 299 23.85 -0.59 -11.20
N ASP A 300 23.21 -1.18 -12.22
CA ASP A 300 21.89 -0.73 -12.69
C ASP A 300 20.81 -0.90 -11.61
N MET A 301 20.82 -2.04 -10.88
CA MET A 301 19.89 -2.26 -9.75
C MET A 301 20.08 -1.19 -8.67
N ALA A 302 21.31 -0.88 -8.28
CA ALA A 302 21.62 0.15 -7.29
C ALA A 302 21.17 1.54 -7.75
N MET A 303 21.42 1.89 -9.00
CA MET A 303 20.96 3.16 -9.60
C MET A 303 19.43 3.30 -9.60
N ARG A 304 18.72 2.24 -9.99
CA ARG A 304 17.25 2.21 -9.99
C ARG A 304 16.69 2.36 -8.58
N HIS A 305 17.29 1.64 -7.61
CA HIS A 305 16.87 1.72 -6.21
C HIS A 305 17.00 3.15 -5.67
N GLU A 306 18.16 3.78 -5.86
CA GLU A 306 18.42 5.14 -5.39
C GLU A 306 17.49 6.15 -6.06
N ALA A 307 17.27 6.06 -7.37
CA ALA A 307 16.35 6.93 -8.09
C ALA A 307 14.90 6.78 -7.58
N ALA A 308 14.45 5.56 -7.34
CA ALA A 308 13.13 5.27 -6.77
C ALA A 308 12.99 5.86 -5.36
N ARG A 309 14.02 5.69 -4.53
CA ARG A 309 14.08 6.21 -3.16
C ARG A 309 13.98 7.73 -3.14
N LEU A 310 14.74 8.43 -3.98
CA LEU A 310 14.68 9.89 -4.09
C LEU A 310 13.29 10.40 -4.49
N LEU A 311 12.61 9.73 -5.44
CA LEU A 311 11.25 10.08 -5.85
C LEU A 311 10.26 9.88 -4.71
N LEU A 312 10.38 8.79 -3.96
CA LEU A 312 9.49 8.46 -2.85
C LEU A 312 9.65 9.47 -1.71
N TYR A 313 10.88 9.77 -1.28
CA TYR A 313 11.13 10.77 -0.23
C TYR A 313 10.74 12.18 -0.65
N LYS A 314 10.87 12.52 -1.94
CA LYS A 314 10.35 13.78 -2.48
C LYS A 314 8.83 13.86 -2.36
N ALA A 315 8.12 12.76 -2.64
CA ALA A 315 6.67 12.71 -2.49
C ALA A 315 6.28 12.80 -1.00
N ALA A 316 6.94 12.06 -0.13
CA ALA A 316 6.74 12.14 1.32
C ALA A 316 6.92 13.56 1.85
N ALA A 317 8.02 14.23 1.50
CA ALA A 317 8.27 15.61 1.89
C ALA A 317 7.17 16.57 1.37
N ALA A 318 6.70 16.38 0.13
CA ALA A 318 5.62 17.19 -0.43
C ALA A 318 4.29 17.00 0.32
N ILE A 319 3.92 15.75 0.65
CA ILE A 319 2.73 15.42 1.45
C ILE A 319 2.81 16.09 2.83
N GLY A 320 3.97 16.01 3.50
CA GLY A 320 4.18 16.62 4.82
C GLY A 320 4.07 18.14 4.84
N THR A 321 4.19 18.83 3.70
CA THR A 321 3.95 20.29 3.65
C THR A 321 2.49 20.69 3.73
N GLY A 322 1.55 19.74 3.67
CA GLY A 322 0.11 20.00 3.58
C GLY A 322 -0.34 20.62 2.26
N ARG A 323 0.57 20.75 1.27
CA ARG A 323 0.26 21.21 -0.09
C ARG A 323 -0.14 20.03 -0.96
N ARG A 324 -0.80 20.32 -2.08
CA ARG A 324 -1.16 19.32 -3.07
C ARG A 324 0.07 18.59 -3.59
N ALA A 325 0.13 17.28 -3.34
CA ALA A 325 1.27 16.41 -3.66
C ALA A 325 0.98 15.45 -4.84
N THR A 326 -0.11 15.65 -5.58
CA THR A 326 -0.57 14.74 -6.65
C THR A 326 0.52 14.41 -7.67
N LEU A 327 1.27 15.40 -8.15
CA LEU A 327 2.34 15.18 -9.14
C LEU A 327 3.53 14.40 -8.55
N PRO A 328 4.14 14.80 -7.43
CA PRO A 328 5.22 14.02 -6.84
C PRO A 328 4.78 12.62 -6.40
N ALA A 329 3.55 12.43 -5.90
CA ALA A 329 3.02 11.12 -5.54
C ALA A 329 2.86 10.20 -6.78
N ALA A 330 2.33 10.72 -7.89
CA ALA A 330 2.23 9.95 -9.14
C ALA A 330 3.61 9.57 -9.70
N MET A 331 4.58 10.48 -9.64
CA MET A 331 5.96 10.21 -10.06
C MET A 331 6.64 9.18 -9.17
N ALA A 332 6.45 9.25 -7.85
CA ALA A 332 7.00 8.30 -6.91
C ALA A 332 6.43 6.89 -7.15
N LYS A 333 5.11 6.77 -7.27
CA LYS A 333 4.45 5.49 -7.51
C LYS A 333 4.92 4.86 -8.82
N LEU A 334 4.92 5.62 -9.91
CA LEU A 334 5.36 5.14 -11.22
C LEU A 334 6.85 4.72 -11.19
N GLY A 335 7.72 5.64 -10.76
CA GLY A 335 9.17 5.41 -10.78
C GLY A 335 9.60 4.27 -9.87
N ALA A 336 9.01 4.17 -8.66
CA ALA A 336 9.34 3.11 -7.73
C ALA A 336 8.82 1.74 -8.20
N SER A 337 7.57 1.64 -8.67
CA SER A 337 7.02 0.35 -9.11
C SER A 337 7.76 -0.24 -10.31
N GLU A 338 8.10 0.56 -11.30
CA GLU A 338 8.88 0.13 -12.47
C GLU A 338 10.31 -0.29 -12.05
N ALA A 339 10.97 0.52 -11.23
CA ALA A 339 12.33 0.23 -10.75
C ALA A 339 12.39 -1.07 -9.94
N ILE A 340 11.46 -1.29 -9.02
CA ILE A 340 11.41 -2.46 -8.15
C ILE A 340 11.15 -3.74 -8.97
N ALA A 341 10.27 -3.69 -9.97
CA ALA A 341 10.02 -4.81 -10.87
C ALA A 341 11.30 -5.20 -11.63
N GLU A 342 12.04 -4.22 -12.17
CA GLU A 342 13.32 -4.46 -12.85
C GLU A 342 14.41 -4.99 -11.91
N ILE A 343 14.49 -4.49 -10.68
CA ILE A 343 15.43 -4.97 -9.64
C ILE A 343 15.15 -6.43 -9.32
N ALA A 344 13.91 -6.82 -9.11
CA ALA A 344 13.53 -8.18 -8.79
C ALA A 344 13.85 -9.16 -9.96
N LEU A 345 13.57 -8.75 -11.21
CA LEU A 345 13.91 -9.51 -12.40
C LEU A 345 15.43 -9.70 -12.55
N ASP A 346 16.21 -8.65 -12.31
CA ASP A 346 17.67 -8.73 -12.40
C ASP A 346 18.27 -9.59 -11.28
N ALA A 347 17.71 -9.55 -10.07
CA ALA A 347 18.07 -10.46 -8.99
C ALA A 347 17.84 -11.93 -9.39
N ALA A 348 16.66 -12.24 -9.94
CA ALA A 348 16.36 -13.59 -10.40
C ALA A 348 17.37 -14.08 -11.48
N ARG A 349 17.75 -13.22 -12.42
CA ARG A 349 18.78 -13.52 -13.44
C ARG A 349 20.15 -13.80 -12.82
N ILE A 350 20.57 -13.01 -11.80
CA ILE A 350 21.84 -13.19 -11.09
C ILE A 350 21.85 -14.52 -10.33
N HIS A 351 20.71 -14.91 -9.74
CA HIS A 351 20.58 -16.18 -9.02
C HIS A 351 20.52 -17.40 -9.94
N GLY A 352 20.23 -17.21 -11.24
CA GLY A 352 20.10 -18.29 -12.22
C GLY A 352 18.98 -19.26 -11.87
N ALA A 353 19.21 -20.57 -11.89
CA ALA A 353 18.18 -21.56 -11.54
C ALA A 353 17.58 -21.36 -10.15
N ARG A 354 18.35 -20.85 -9.17
CA ARG A 354 17.84 -20.51 -7.84
C ARG A 354 16.82 -19.37 -7.88
N GLY A 355 16.91 -18.47 -8.86
CA GLY A 355 15.94 -17.41 -9.07
C GLY A 355 14.60 -17.88 -9.66
N TYR A 356 14.45 -19.18 -9.94
CA TYR A 356 13.26 -19.77 -10.56
C TYR A 356 12.61 -20.88 -9.72
N VAL A 357 13.29 -21.33 -8.66
CA VAL A 357 12.83 -22.42 -7.79
C VAL A 357 12.32 -21.84 -6.48
N THR A 358 11.06 -22.17 -6.10
CA THR A 358 10.32 -21.57 -4.97
C THR A 358 11.04 -21.70 -3.63
N SER A 359 11.76 -22.80 -3.38
CA SER A 359 12.49 -23.01 -2.12
C SER A 359 13.65 -22.02 -1.87
N TYR A 360 14.01 -21.22 -2.87
CA TYR A 360 15.01 -20.14 -2.71
C TYR A 360 14.37 -18.76 -2.57
N GLU A 361 13.04 -18.64 -2.69
CA GLU A 361 12.22 -17.45 -2.45
C GLU A 361 12.47 -16.25 -3.39
N VAL A 362 13.51 -16.27 -4.21
CA VAL A 362 13.87 -15.17 -5.13
C VAL A 362 12.79 -14.92 -6.18
N GLU A 363 12.13 -15.98 -6.68
CA GLU A 363 11.03 -15.85 -7.66
C GLU A 363 9.80 -15.17 -7.06
N ARG A 364 9.58 -15.29 -5.72
CA ARG A 364 8.49 -14.59 -5.02
C ARG A 364 8.68 -13.08 -5.09
N GLU A 365 9.91 -12.58 -4.94
CA GLU A 365 10.21 -11.15 -5.07
C GLU A 365 9.81 -10.61 -6.45
N VAL A 366 9.97 -11.39 -7.51
CA VAL A 366 9.51 -11.02 -8.87
C VAL A 366 7.99 -10.97 -8.94
N ARG A 367 7.30 -11.98 -8.41
CA ARG A 367 5.84 -12.05 -8.42
C ARG A 367 5.22 -10.88 -7.63
N ASP A 368 5.78 -10.60 -6.47
CA ASP A 368 5.31 -9.55 -5.56
C ASP A 368 5.52 -8.15 -6.14
N ALA A 369 6.70 -7.91 -6.73
CA ALA A 369 7.04 -6.63 -7.35
C ALA A 369 6.09 -6.23 -8.49
N LEU A 370 5.62 -7.21 -9.30
CA LEU A 370 4.72 -6.95 -10.42
C LEU A 370 3.35 -6.40 -9.97
N GLY A 371 2.91 -6.69 -8.74
CA GLY A 371 1.72 -6.07 -8.16
C GLY A 371 1.79 -4.54 -8.18
N GLY A 372 2.96 -3.97 -7.91
CA GLY A 372 3.20 -2.53 -7.91
C GLY A 372 2.87 -1.82 -9.23
N LEU A 373 2.91 -2.50 -10.36
CA LEU A 373 2.57 -1.94 -11.66
C LEU A 373 1.04 -1.72 -11.83
N VAL A 374 0.23 -2.37 -10.99
CA VAL A 374 -1.22 -2.49 -11.18
C VAL A 374 -2.02 -1.76 -10.10
N TYR A 375 -1.75 -2.01 -8.82
CA TYR A 375 -2.54 -1.43 -7.73
C TYR A 375 -2.30 0.08 -7.57
N SER A 376 -3.17 0.77 -6.81
CA SER A 376 -3.15 2.23 -6.55
C SER A 376 -3.11 3.08 -7.82
N GLY A 377 -3.69 2.55 -8.90
CA GLY A 377 -3.63 3.08 -10.26
C GLY A 377 -2.41 2.54 -11.03
N THR A 378 -2.69 1.95 -12.19
CA THR A 378 -1.66 1.36 -13.06
C THR A 378 -0.59 2.34 -13.48
N SER A 379 0.55 1.84 -13.96
CA SER A 379 1.60 2.69 -14.56
C SER A 379 1.05 3.66 -15.60
N ASP A 380 0.08 3.23 -16.43
CA ASP A 380 -0.53 4.08 -17.45
C ASP A 380 -1.44 5.16 -16.84
N VAL A 381 -2.17 4.83 -15.78
CA VAL A 381 -2.95 5.84 -15.01
C VAL A 381 -2.01 6.91 -14.42
N GLN A 382 -0.86 6.51 -13.87
CA GLN A 382 0.13 7.47 -13.35
C GLN A 382 0.69 8.35 -14.49
N LYS A 383 1.03 7.76 -15.65
CA LYS A 383 1.51 8.53 -16.83
C LYS A 383 0.46 9.53 -17.31
N ASN A 384 -0.81 9.11 -17.39
CA ASN A 384 -1.91 10.01 -17.78
C ASN A 384 -2.07 11.16 -16.78
N LEU A 385 -1.99 10.88 -15.48
CA LEU A 385 -2.09 11.90 -14.43
C LEU A 385 -0.91 12.88 -14.50
N ILE A 386 0.32 12.39 -14.67
CA ILE A 386 1.51 13.22 -14.84
C ILE A 386 1.37 14.09 -16.08
N ALA A 387 1.00 13.52 -17.23
CA ALA A 387 0.83 14.27 -18.48
C ALA A 387 -0.20 15.40 -18.35
N ALA A 388 -1.35 15.10 -17.74
CA ALA A 388 -2.39 16.10 -17.48
C ALA A 388 -1.90 17.24 -16.57
N LEU A 389 -1.13 16.92 -15.52
CA LEU A 389 -0.57 17.92 -14.59
C LEU A 389 0.57 18.74 -15.20
N LEU A 390 1.22 18.25 -16.27
CA LEU A 390 2.17 19.00 -17.08
C LEU A 390 1.48 19.90 -18.14
N GLY A 391 0.16 19.87 -18.24
CA GLY A 391 -0.62 20.66 -19.18
C GLY A 391 -0.76 20.05 -20.59
N VAL A 392 -0.44 18.75 -20.72
CA VAL A 392 -0.68 18.03 -21.97
C VAL A 392 -2.18 17.77 -22.13
N THR A 393 -2.77 18.13 -23.27
CA THR A 393 -4.16 17.79 -23.60
C THR A 393 -4.22 16.28 -23.86
N THR A 394 -4.65 15.52 -22.86
CA THR A 394 -4.91 14.08 -23.02
C THR A 394 -6.32 13.90 -23.54
N GLY A 395 -6.51 13.05 -24.57
CA GLY A 395 -7.83 12.61 -24.98
C GLY A 395 -8.56 11.94 -23.80
N ARG A 396 -9.88 12.15 -23.72
CA ARG A 396 -10.76 11.44 -22.78
C ARG A 396 -10.97 10.01 -23.25
#